data_43c18c16769dd7126c61ab0c47cda04b
#
_entry.id   43c18c16769dd7126c61ab0c47cda04b
#
_cell.length_a   1.000
_cell.length_b   1.000
_cell.length_c   1.000
_cell.angle_alpha   90.00
_cell.angle_beta   90.00
_cell.angle_gamma   90.00
#
_symmetry.space_group_name_H-M   'P 1'
#
loop_
_entity.id
_entity.type
_entity.pdbx_description
1 polymer ?
#
loop_
_entity_poly.entity_id
_entity_poly.type
_entity_poly.pdbx_seq_one_letter_code
_entity_poly.pdbx_strand_id
1 'polypeptide(L)'
;MALDQASLQTIPTSYASCSLGPPSKPPPLLPRLQAIADANFTAIELSFPDILSHGASLLGHTPDPKNYDELCTAAAQIKSECDKRSLAVMMLQPFSNFEGWPADSSGRRDAWERARGWVRIMRAAGTDMLQVGSSDTPLEELDRGRVVDDLRELADVLAEEGGFRLAYENWCWSSHAPDWRDVWSIVKEVDRPNVGLCLDTFQTAGGEWADPTTASGKREDVGAEELEDRFRRSLEELASTIPKEKIFLLQISDAYKVPSPFSTEADESGLRPRGRWSHDFRPLPYNGGYLPVADVARAVLKTGFRGWFSYEVFDGGPDGQRKDVDIKAYAQAASIVHGKLLTECVTGKPSA
;
A
#
# COMPACT_ATOMS: atom_id res chain seq x y z
N MET A 1 23.79 7.09 8.56
CA MET A 1 23.81 8.56 8.44
C MET A 1 22.82 9.14 9.43
N ALA A 2 23.12 10.19 10.18
CA ALA A 2 22.13 10.86 11.03
C ALA A 2 21.07 11.50 10.13
N LEU A 3 19.80 11.39 10.52
CA LEU A 3 18.71 12.04 9.80
C LEU A 3 18.70 13.53 10.13
N ASP A 4 18.66 14.37 9.11
CA ASP A 4 18.58 15.82 9.23
C ASP A 4 17.14 16.28 8.99
N GLN A 5 16.58 17.01 9.94
CA GLN A 5 15.19 17.46 9.91
C GLN A 5 14.88 18.34 8.68
N ALA A 6 15.83 19.18 8.24
CA ALA A 6 15.63 20.03 7.08
C ALA A 6 15.41 19.19 5.79
N SER A 7 16.16 18.09 5.65
CA SER A 7 16.02 17.19 4.49
C SER A 7 14.70 16.41 4.47
N LEU A 8 13.99 16.31 5.61
CA LEU A 8 12.74 15.60 5.72
C LEU A 8 11.52 16.50 5.41
N GLN A 9 11.66 17.83 5.55
CA GLN A 9 10.54 18.75 5.29
C GLN A 9 10.11 18.81 3.82
N THR A 10 10.93 18.32 2.91
CA THR A 10 10.66 18.28 1.46
C THR A 10 10.08 16.96 0.98
N ILE A 11 9.84 16.00 1.89
CA ILE A 11 9.24 14.72 1.54
C ILE A 11 7.82 14.95 1.01
N PRO A 12 7.54 14.53 -0.24
CA PRO A 12 6.21 14.70 -0.81
C PRO A 12 5.22 13.77 -0.14
N THR A 13 3.97 14.23 0.03
CA THR A 13 2.92 13.49 0.69
C THR A 13 1.79 13.11 -0.26
N SER A 14 1.32 11.89 -0.16
CA SER A 14 0.18 11.34 -0.88
C SER A 14 -0.82 10.72 0.10
N TYR A 15 -2.04 10.53 -0.36
CA TYR A 15 -3.11 9.85 0.38
C TYR A 15 -3.80 8.83 -0.52
N ALA A 16 -3.99 7.60 -0.06
CA ALA A 16 -4.74 6.62 -0.84
C ALA A 16 -6.22 7.01 -0.91
N SER A 17 -6.76 7.09 -2.11
CA SER A 17 -8.11 7.62 -2.35
C SER A 17 -9.21 6.83 -1.63
N CYS A 18 -9.01 5.52 -1.44
CA CYS A 18 -9.92 4.64 -0.70
C CYS A 18 -9.83 4.78 0.82
N SER A 19 -8.77 5.42 1.33
CA SER A 19 -8.41 5.42 2.75
C SER A 19 -9.08 6.51 3.58
N LEU A 20 -9.93 7.34 3.00
CA LEU A 20 -10.59 8.44 3.71
C LEU A 20 -12.08 8.15 3.92
N GLY A 21 -12.41 7.73 5.11
CA GLY A 21 -13.76 7.33 5.52
C GLY A 21 -13.79 5.89 6.04
N PRO A 22 -14.96 5.41 6.51
CA PRO A 22 -15.09 4.03 6.98
C PRO A 22 -14.89 3.05 5.82
N PRO A 23 -14.08 1.98 6.00
CA PRO A 23 -13.82 1.02 4.92
C PRO A 23 -15.08 0.37 4.36
N SER A 24 -16.04 0.03 5.21
CA SER A 24 -17.29 -0.64 4.81
C SER A 24 -18.25 0.25 4.01
N LYS A 25 -18.14 1.58 4.13
CA LYS A 25 -19.01 2.54 3.42
C LYS A 25 -18.29 3.89 3.22
N PRO A 26 -17.32 3.94 2.33
CA PRO A 26 -16.60 5.19 2.08
C PRO A 26 -17.53 6.25 1.48
N PRO A 27 -17.36 7.54 1.84
CA PRO A 27 -18.05 8.64 1.19
C PRO A 27 -17.73 8.72 -0.32
N PRO A 28 -18.52 9.44 -1.11
CA PRO A 28 -18.19 9.68 -2.52
C PRO A 28 -16.78 10.22 -2.72
N LEU A 29 -16.16 9.89 -3.87
CA LEU A 29 -14.75 10.21 -4.12
C LEU A 29 -14.46 11.73 -4.11
N LEU A 30 -15.29 12.55 -4.78
CA LEU A 30 -14.99 13.98 -4.94
C LEU A 30 -14.88 14.75 -3.61
N PRO A 31 -15.76 14.57 -2.61
CA PRO A 31 -15.56 15.12 -1.26
C PRO A 31 -14.27 14.66 -0.60
N ARG A 32 -13.84 13.38 -0.80
CA ARG A 32 -12.58 12.87 -0.28
C ARG A 32 -11.39 13.57 -0.93
N LEU A 33 -11.38 13.73 -2.26
CA LEU A 33 -10.33 14.47 -2.97
C LEU A 33 -10.21 15.90 -2.46
N GLN A 34 -11.35 16.57 -2.20
CA GLN A 34 -11.34 17.92 -1.65
C GLN A 34 -10.72 17.96 -0.24
N ALA A 35 -11.10 17.03 0.64
CA ALA A 35 -10.54 16.96 1.99
C ALA A 35 -9.04 16.67 1.99
N ILE A 36 -8.55 15.81 1.08
CA ILE A 36 -7.14 15.51 0.89
C ILE A 36 -6.36 16.77 0.46
N ALA A 37 -6.89 17.51 -0.53
CA ALA A 37 -6.26 18.74 -1.00
C ALA A 37 -6.27 19.83 0.08
N ASP A 38 -7.38 20.02 0.80
CA ASP A 38 -7.52 20.99 1.88
C ASP A 38 -6.55 20.68 3.06
N ALA A 39 -6.11 19.43 3.19
CA ALA A 39 -5.12 18.98 4.17
C ALA A 39 -3.66 19.10 3.67
N ASN A 40 -3.44 19.76 2.53
CA ASN A 40 -2.14 20.02 1.89
C ASN A 40 -1.40 18.75 1.41
N PHE A 41 -2.09 17.66 1.13
CA PHE A 41 -1.52 16.57 0.35
C PHE A 41 -1.40 16.99 -1.11
N THR A 42 -0.36 16.51 -1.81
CA THR A 42 -0.06 16.92 -3.19
C THR A 42 -0.37 15.84 -4.22
N ALA A 43 -0.68 14.64 -3.78
CA ALA A 43 -1.01 13.51 -4.64
C ALA A 43 -1.99 12.54 -3.99
N ILE A 44 -2.53 11.64 -4.81
CA ILE A 44 -3.28 10.47 -4.38
C ILE A 44 -2.69 9.19 -4.97
N GLU A 45 -2.87 8.08 -4.25
CA GLU A 45 -2.92 6.75 -4.84
C GLU A 45 -4.36 6.52 -5.30
N LEU A 46 -4.57 6.29 -6.59
CA LEU A 46 -5.92 6.03 -7.10
C LEU A 46 -6.28 4.56 -6.93
N SER A 47 -7.30 4.30 -6.17
CA SER A 47 -7.81 2.94 -5.95
C SER A 47 -8.75 2.51 -7.08
N PHE A 48 -8.59 1.28 -7.57
CA PHE A 48 -9.47 0.70 -8.58
C PHE A 48 -10.94 0.61 -8.13
N PRO A 49 -11.28 0.26 -6.88
CA PRO A 49 -12.66 0.37 -6.37
C PRO A 49 -13.26 1.77 -6.48
N ASP A 50 -12.44 2.82 -6.35
CA ASP A 50 -12.91 4.20 -6.52
C ASP A 50 -13.22 4.55 -7.98
N ILE A 51 -12.48 3.96 -8.93
CA ILE A 51 -12.80 4.09 -10.36
C ILE A 51 -14.15 3.46 -10.65
N LEU A 52 -14.43 2.27 -10.12
CA LEU A 52 -15.72 1.59 -10.27
C LEU A 52 -16.86 2.39 -9.64
N SER A 53 -16.69 2.84 -8.41
CA SER A 53 -17.70 3.60 -7.67
C SER A 53 -17.99 4.95 -8.31
N HIS A 54 -16.95 5.67 -8.74
CA HIS A 54 -17.08 6.94 -9.45
C HIS A 54 -17.70 6.73 -10.83
N GLY A 55 -17.27 5.68 -11.55
CA GLY A 55 -17.86 5.28 -12.83
C GLY A 55 -19.36 5.00 -12.72
N ALA A 56 -19.77 4.29 -11.65
CA ALA A 56 -21.19 4.04 -11.40
C ALA A 56 -22.00 5.34 -11.26
N SER A 57 -21.43 6.33 -10.55
CA SER A 57 -22.07 7.64 -10.40
C SER A 57 -22.11 8.45 -11.70
N LEU A 58 -21.07 8.31 -12.52
CA LEU A 58 -20.92 9.02 -13.80
C LEU A 58 -21.84 8.48 -14.89
N LEU A 59 -21.92 7.15 -14.99
CA LEU A 59 -22.57 6.44 -16.09
C LEU A 59 -24.02 6.06 -15.78
N GLY A 60 -24.43 6.12 -14.51
CA GLY A 60 -25.76 5.68 -14.06
C GLY A 60 -25.90 4.15 -13.91
N HIS A 61 -24.82 3.41 -14.08
CA HIS A 61 -24.73 1.96 -13.82
C HIS A 61 -23.31 1.60 -13.38
N THR A 62 -23.14 0.52 -12.67
CA THR A 62 -21.81 0.02 -12.26
C THR A 62 -21.08 -0.56 -13.48
N PRO A 63 -19.89 -0.03 -13.84
CA PRO A 63 -19.09 -0.58 -14.93
C PRO A 63 -18.68 -2.03 -14.62
N ASP A 64 -18.65 -2.87 -15.65
CA ASP A 64 -17.97 -4.16 -15.52
C ASP A 64 -16.47 -3.93 -15.25
N PRO A 65 -15.84 -4.65 -14.31
CA PRO A 65 -14.41 -4.53 -14.00
C PRO A 65 -13.46 -4.77 -15.19
N LYS A 66 -13.97 -5.32 -16.29
CA LYS A 66 -13.26 -5.53 -17.56
C LYS A 66 -13.73 -4.63 -18.70
N ASN A 67 -14.70 -3.77 -18.48
CA ASN A 67 -15.09 -2.75 -19.47
C ASN A 67 -14.12 -1.55 -19.41
N TYR A 68 -12.93 -1.75 -19.98
CA TYR A 68 -11.86 -0.76 -19.91
C TYR A 68 -12.19 0.57 -20.62
N ASP A 69 -13.14 0.63 -21.51
CA ASP A 69 -13.57 1.90 -22.16
C ASP A 69 -14.32 2.79 -21.15
N GLU A 70 -15.24 2.20 -20.40
CA GLU A 70 -15.95 2.91 -19.33
C GLU A 70 -15.03 3.27 -18.17
N LEU A 71 -14.13 2.35 -17.78
CA LEU A 71 -13.16 2.58 -16.71
C LEU A 71 -12.17 3.68 -17.07
N CYS A 72 -11.68 3.75 -18.32
CA CYS A 72 -10.84 4.83 -18.80
C CYS A 72 -11.59 6.18 -18.80
N THR A 73 -12.87 6.18 -19.15
CA THR A 73 -13.70 7.38 -19.08
C THR A 73 -13.82 7.89 -17.64
N ALA A 74 -14.09 6.99 -16.69
CA ALA A 74 -14.14 7.34 -15.27
C ALA A 74 -12.78 7.84 -14.75
N ALA A 75 -11.68 7.14 -15.10
CA ALA A 75 -10.33 7.52 -14.71
C ALA A 75 -9.90 8.88 -15.25
N ALA A 76 -10.23 9.20 -16.51
CA ALA A 76 -9.95 10.52 -17.10
C ALA A 76 -10.73 11.64 -16.39
N GLN A 77 -11.97 11.37 -15.98
CA GLN A 77 -12.73 12.34 -15.20
C GLN A 77 -12.14 12.52 -13.80
N ILE A 78 -11.73 11.43 -13.11
CA ILE A 78 -11.05 11.53 -11.82
C ILE A 78 -9.77 12.36 -11.96
N LYS A 79 -8.98 12.15 -13.01
CA LYS A 79 -7.78 12.96 -13.32
C LYS A 79 -8.12 14.43 -13.41
N SER A 80 -9.15 14.78 -14.18
CA SER A 80 -9.63 16.18 -14.31
C SER A 80 -10.04 16.77 -12.96
N GLU A 81 -10.69 15.99 -12.08
CA GLU A 81 -11.08 16.43 -10.74
C GLU A 81 -9.87 16.60 -9.80
N CYS A 82 -8.84 15.76 -9.96
CA CYS A 82 -7.57 15.91 -9.25
C CYS A 82 -6.84 17.19 -9.70
N ASP A 83 -6.78 17.47 -11.01
CA ASP A 83 -6.13 18.66 -11.56
C ASP A 83 -6.75 19.95 -11.03
N LYS A 84 -8.08 20.03 -10.93
CA LYS A 84 -8.79 21.17 -10.34
C LYS A 84 -8.40 21.45 -8.89
N ARG A 85 -7.87 20.45 -8.20
CA ARG A 85 -7.45 20.49 -6.79
C ARG A 85 -5.93 20.49 -6.61
N SER A 86 -5.17 20.59 -7.70
CA SER A 86 -3.71 20.50 -7.69
C SER A 86 -3.18 19.18 -7.07
N LEU A 87 -3.92 18.10 -7.22
CA LEU A 87 -3.53 16.75 -6.82
C LEU A 87 -2.97 15.98 -8.03
N ALA A 88 -1.79 15.40 -7.88
CA ALA A 88 -1.30 14.42 -8.84
C ALA A 88 -1.94 13.03 -8.57
N VAL A 89 -2.13 12.22 -9.61
CA VAL A 89 -2.39 10.79 -9.45
C VAL A 89 -1.05 10.08 -9.48
N MET A 90 -0.51 9.75 -8.31
CA MET A 90 0.85 9.23 -8.14
C MET A 90 0.96 7.77 -8.56
N MET A 91 -0.08 6.98 -8.30
CA MET A 91 -0.07 5.53 -8.48
C MET A 91 -1.49 5.00 -8.70
N LEU A 92 -1.63 3.92 -9.48
CA LEU A 92 -2.84 3.10 -9.56
C LEU A 92 -2.65 1.85 -8.71
N GLN A 93 -3.62 1.50 -7.85
CA GLN A 93 -3.56 0.38 -6.91
C GLN A 93 -4.96 -0.21 -6.60
N PRO A 94 -5.10 -1.37 -5.93
CA PRO A 94 -4.11 -2.44 -5.82
C PRO A 94 -4.24 -3.41 -7.02
N PHE A 95 -3.15 -3.75 -7.65
CA PHE A 95 -3.14 -4.80 -8.68
C PHE A 95 -2.73 -6.13 -8.05
N SER A 96 -3.71 -6.98 -7.77
CA SER A 96 -3.53 -8.23 -7.02
C SER A 96 -3.44 -9.46 -7.92
N ASN A 97 -2.79 -10.50 -7.40
CA ASN A 97 -2.77 -11.84 -8.00
C ASN A 97 -2.38 -11.82 -9.49
N PHE A 98 -1.27 -11.14 -9.79
CA PHE A 98 -0.76 -11.04 -11.15
C PHE A 98 0.23 -12.16 -11.48
N GLU A 99 1.25 -12.33 -10.64
CA GLU A 99 2.42 -13.14 -10.90
C GLU A 99 2.27 -14.61 -10.44
N GLY A 100 3.06 -15.49 -11.05
CA GLY A 100 3.26 -16.87 -10.60
C GLY A 100 2.22 -17.86 -11.11
N TRP A 101 1.34 -17.48 -12.01
CA TRP A 101 0.39 -18.41 -12.60
C TRP A 101 1.06 -19.40 -13.56
N PRO A 102 0.69 -20.70 -13.59
CA PRO A 102 1.17 -21.65 -14.60
C PRO A 102 0.93 -21.14 -16.02
N ALA A 103 1.88 -21.42 -16.94
CA ALA A 103 1.95 -20.83 -18.27
C ALA A 103 0.64 -20.88 -19.07
N ASP A 104 -0.05 -22.01 -19.04
CA ASP A 104 -1.26 -22.26 -19.84
C ASP A 104 -2.56 -22.13 -19.01
N SER A 105 -2.47 -21.59 -17.77
CA SER A 105 -3.61 -21.47 -16.88
C SER A 105 -4.59 -20.37 -17.30
N SER A 106 -5.83 -20.49 -16.87
CA SER A 106 -6.83 -19.42 -17.01
C SER A 106 -6.46 -18.21 -16.13
N GLY A 107 -5.83 -18.44 -14.97
CA GLY A 107 -5.35 -17.39 -14.09
C GLY A 107 -4.33 -16.48 -14.77
N ARG A 108 -3.35 -17.05 -15.51
CA ARG A 108 -2.38 -16.26 -16.28
C ARG A 108 -3.05 -15.44 -17.39
N ARG A 109 -3.99 -16.05 -18.12
CA ARG A 109 -4.72 -15.31 -19.17
C ARG A 109 -5.51 -14.13 -18.60
N ASP A 110 -6.19 -14.32 -17.48
CA ASP A 110 -6.92 -13.27 -16.77
C ASP A 110 -5.98 -12.18 -16.25
N ALA A 111 -4.87 -12.55 -15.61
CA ALA A 111 -3.88 -11.61 -15.09
C ALA A 111 -3.34 -10.69 -16.20
N TRP A 112 -3.02 -11.25 -17.37
CA TRP A 112 -2.52 -10.49 -18.52
C TRP A 112 -3.61 -9.65 -19.21
N GLU A 113 -4.85 -10.13 -19.27
CA GLU A 113 -5.99 -9.33 -19.74
C GLU A 113 -6.17 -8.09 -18.83
N ARG A 114 -6.17 -8.31 -17.52
CA ARG A 114 -6.24 -7.23 -16.54
C ARG A 114 -5.07 -6.25 -16.68
N ALA A 115 -3.84 -6.74 -16.78
CA ALA A 115 -2.66 -5.90 -16.91
C ALA A 115 -2.74 -4.94 -18.10
N ARG A 116 -3.12 -5.43 -19.27
CA ARG A 116 -3.30 -4.60 -20.48
C ARG A 116 -4.42 -3.55 -20.28
N GLY A 117 -5.50 -3.93 -19.64
CA GLY A 117 -6.59 -3.00 -19.32
C GLY A 117 -6.16 -1.91 -18.32
N TRP A 118 -5.41 -2.30 -17.30
CA TRP A 118 -4.91 -1.37 -16.28
C TRP A 118 -3.89 -0.37 -16.84
N VAL A 119 -3.05 -0.77 -17.79
CA VAL A 119 -2.18 0.15 -18.52
C VAL A 119 -2.99 1.24 -19.23
N ARG A 120 -4.13 0.90 -19.83
CA ARG A 120 -5.05 1.88 -20.44
C ARG A 120 -5.63 2.84 -19.37
N ILE A 121 -6.02 2.30 -18.21
CA ILE A 121 -6.52 3.11 -17.08
C ILE A 121 -5.42 4.04 -16.57
N MET A 122 -4.17 3.58 -16.41
CA MET A 122 -3.03 4.42 -16.01
C MET A 122 -2.85 5.63 -16.92
N ARG A 123 -2.90 5.43 -18.23
CA ARG A 123 -2.84 6.53 -19.22
C ARG A 123 -3.98 7.51 -19.03
N ALA A 124 -5.21 7.02 -18.86
CA ALA A 124 -6.39 7.86 -18.68
C ALA A 124 -6.34 8.63 -17.34
N ALA A 125 -5.83 8.00 -16.28
CA ALA A 125 -5.62 8.61 -14.97
C ALA A 125 -4.42 9.55 -14.91
N GLY A 126 -3.52 9.51 -15.92
CA GLY A 126 -2.32 10.35 -15.96
C GLY A 126 -1.28 9.94 -14.92
N THR A 127 -1.19 8.65 -14.58
CA THR A 127 -0.17 8.10 -13.69
C THR A 127 0.81 7.21 -14.45
N ASP A 128 2.05 7.17 -13.99
CA ASP A 128 3.12 6.35 -14.54
C ASP A 128 3.49 5.16 -13.63
N MET A 129 2.78 4.96 -12.52
CA MET A 129 3.14 3.92 -11.55
C MET A 129 1.97 2.98 -11.26
N LEU A 130 2.25 1.67 -11.33
CA LEU A 130 1.36 0.57 -10.96
C LEU A 130 1.88 -0.08 -9.68
N GLN A 131 1.05 -0.14 -8.63
CA GLN A 131 1.35 -0.99 -7.49
C GLN A 131 0.86 -2.42 -7.77
N VAL A 132 1.75 -3.38 -7.55
CA VAL A 132 1.47 -4.82 -7.62
C VAL A 132 1.68 -5.40 -6.23
N GLY A 133 0.62 -5.91 -5.62
CA GLY A 133 0.70 -6.63 -4.35
C GLY A 133 1.14 -8.07 -4.57
N SER A 134 2.08 -8.56 -3.74
CA SER A 134 2.53 -9.95 -3.82
C SER A 134 1.37 -10.91 -3.63
N SER A 135 1.25 -11.89 -4.54
CA SER A 135 0.08 -12.76 -4.65
C SER A 135 -0.23 -13.51 -3.36
N ASP A 136 -1.51 -13.58 -3.00
CA ASP A 136 -2.07 -14.43 -1.95
C ASP A 136 -2.74 -15.71 -2.50
N THR A 137 -2.65 -15.93 -3.81
CA THR A 137 -3.07 -17.19 -4.44
C THR A 137 -2.42 -18.38 -3.73
N PRO A 138 -3.16 -19.48 -3.47
CA PRO A 138 -2.61 -20.65 -2.81
C PRO A 138 -1.34 -21.18 -3.50
N LEU A 139 -0.36 -21.61 -2.70
CA LEU A 139 0.95 -22.03 -3.23
C LEU A 139 0.88 -23.20 -4.22
N GLU A 140 -0.12 -24.07 -4.07
CA GLU A 140 -0.37 -25.21 -4.97
C GLU A 140 -0.87 -24.76 -6.34
N GLU A 141 -1.38 -23.56 -6.47
CA GLU A 141 -1.83 -22.96 -7.73
C GLU A 141 -0.76 -22.11 -8.41
N LEU A 142 0.37 -21.85 -7.72
CA LEU A 142 1.46 -21.00 -8.20
C LEU A 142 2.63 -21.81 -8.77
N ASP A 143 3.18 -21.34 -9.86
CA ASP A 143 4.50 -21.69 -10.35
C ASP A 143 5.51 -20.63 -9.87
N ARG A 144 6.19 -20.92 -8.75
CA ARG A 144 7.16 -19.99 -8.15
C ARG A 144 8.31 -19.63 -9.09
N GLY A 145 8.67 -20.52 -10.03
CA GLY A 145 9.70 -20.24 -11.02
C GLY A 145 9.32 -19.13 -12.00
N ARG A 146 8.03 -18.82 -12.10
CA ARG A 146 7.53 -17.79 -13.02
C ARG A 146 7.36 -16.42 -12.38
N VAL A 147 7.38 -16.29 -11.06
CA VAL A 147 7.13 -15.02 -10.38
C VAL A 147 8.02 -13.90 -10.91
N VAL A 148 9.32 -14.16 -11.01
CA VAL A 148 10.30 -13.18 -11.52
C VAL A 148 10.08 -12.89 -12.99
N ASP A 149 9.82 -13.92 -13.80
CA ASP A 149 9.63 -13.77 -15.24
C ASP A 149 8.36 -13.01 -15.58
N ASP A 150 7.24 -13.28 -14.87
CA ASP A 150 5.98 -12.57 -15.05
C ASP A 150 6.13 -11.07 -14.69
N LEU A 151 6.79 -10.75 -13.58
CA LEU A 151 7.04 -9.36 -13.19
C LEU A 151 8.02 -8.66 -14.16
N ARG A 152 9.01 -9.38 -14.69
CA ARG A 152 9.94 -8.86 -15.71
C ARG A 152 9.21 -8.55 -17.01
N GLU A 153 8.37 -9.47 -17.48
CA GLU A 153 7.54 -9.27 -18.68
C GLU A 153 6.59 -8.06 -18.50
N LEU A 154 5.96 -7.93 -17.33
CA LEU A 154 5.12 -6.77 -17.03
C LEU A 154 5.92 -5.46 -17.00
N ALA A 155 7.12 -5.49 -16.41
CA ALA A 155 7.98 -4.32 -16.37
C ALA A 155 8.41 -3.87 -17.77
N ASP A 156 8.71 -4.82 -18.67
CA ASP A 156 9.06 -4.54 -20.05
C ASP A 156 7.87 -3.92 -20.81
N VAL A 157 6.66 -4.45 -20.64
CA VAL A 157 5.42 -3.85 -21.18
C VAL A 157 5.21 -2.43 -20.65
N LEU A 158 5.37 -2.21 -19.35
CA LEU A 158 5.23 -0.89 -18.73
C LEU A 158 6.29 0.11 -19.24
N ALA A 159 7.52 -0.34 -19.51
CA ALA A 159 8.56 0.50 -20.07
C ALA A 159 8.24 0.95 -21.50
N GLU A 160 7.69 0.06 -22.33
CA GLU A 160 7.28 0.36 -23.71
C GLU A 160 6.14 1.37 -23.77
N GLU A 161 5.30 1.42 -22.74
CA GLU A 161 4.14 2.32 -22.62
C GLU A 161 4.47 3.79 -22.28
N GLY A 162 5.75 4.14 -22.27
CA GLY A 162 6.23 5.50 -22.00
C GLY A 162 7.05 5.60 -20.71
N GLY A 163 7.66 4.50 -20.28
CA GLY A 163 8.50 4.44 -19.10
C GLY A 163 7.72 4.30 -17.80
N PHE A 164 6.56 3.62 -17.84
CA PHE A 164 5.78 3.34 -16.64
C PHE A 164 6.56 2.43 -15.69
N ARG A 165 6.26 2.58 -14.40
CA ARG A 165 6.97 1.94 -13.29
C ARG A 165 6.08 0.90 -12.61
N LEU A 166 6.72 -0.13 -12.06
CA LEU A 166 6.12 -1.16 -11.24
C LEU A 166 6.62 -1.02 -9.80
N ALA A 167 5.73 -0.72 -8.86
CA ALA A 167 6.00 -0.72 -7.42
C ALA A 167 5.51 -2.05 -6.83
N TYR A 168 6.43 -2.95 -6.48
CA TYR A 168 6.10 -4.26 -5.94
C TYR A 168 6.03 -4.20 -4.42
N GLU A 169 4.91 -4.66 -3.85
CA GLU A 169 4.62 -4.59 -2.43
C GLU A 169 4.52 -5.98 -1.80
N ASN A 170 5.16 -6.19 -0.66
CA ASN A 170 4.88 -7.36 0.15
C ASN A 170 3.54 -7.18 0.88
N TRP A 171 2.58 -8.03 0.59
CA TRP A 171 1.44 -8.19 1.48
C TRP A 171 1.77 -9.22 2.56
N CYS A 172 1.69 -8.85 3.83
CA CYS A 172 2.08 -9.74 4.94
C CYS A 172 1.20 -10.99 5.08
N TRP A 173 0.20 -11.13 4.24
CA TRP A 173 -0.61 -12.34 4.03
C TRP A 173 -0.32 -13.05 2.70
N SER A 174 0.66 -12.60 1.93
CA SER A 174 1.09 -13.25 0.69
C SER A 174 1.45 -14.72 0.91
N SER A 175 1.27 -15.53 -0.12
CA SER A 175 1.60 -16.95 -0.07
C SER A 175 3.09 -17.22 -0.33
N HIS A 176 3.81 -16.31 -1.02
CA HIS A 176 5.18 -16.54 -1.46
C HIS A 176 6.18 -15.42 -1.11
N ALA A 177 5.70 -14.22 -0.89
CA ALA A 177 6.56 -13.06 -0.59
C ALA A 177 5.93 -12.16 0.49
N PRO A 178 5.78 -12.66 1.75
CA PRO A 178 5.10 -11.94 2.82
C PRO A 178 5.94 -10.85 3.49
N ASP A 179 7.25 -10.80 3.29
CA ASP A 179 8.10 -9.79 3.90
C ASP A 179 8.90 -8.95 2.89
N TRP A 180 9.53 -7.88 3.35
CA TRP A 180 10.28 -6.95 2.51
C TRP A 180 11.52 -7.62 1.86
N ARG A 181 12.13 -8.65 2.48
CA ARG A 181 13.28 -9.36 1.93
C ARG A 181 12.89 -10.20 0.74
N ASP A 182 11.71 -10.83 0.80
CA ASP A 182 11.18 -11.63 -0.29
C ASP A 182 10.97 -10.76 -1.52
N VAL A 183 10.20 -9.66 -1.39
CA VAL A 183 9.95 -8.75 -2.51
C VAL A 183 11.22 -8.07 -2.99
N TRP A 184 12.16 -7.75 -2.10
CA TRP A 184 13.46 -7.19 -2.50
C TRP A 184 14.29 -8.22 -3.28
N SER A 185 14.29 -9.49 -2.88
CA SER A 185 14.96 -10.55 -3.63
C SER A 185 14.40 -10.67 -5.04
N ILE A 186 13.06 -10.68 -5.16
CA ILE A 186 12.35 -10.72 -6.44
C ILE A 186 12.70 -9.49 -7.29
N VAL A 187 12.62 -8.28 -6.76
CA VAL A 187 12.96 -7.03 -7.48
C VAL A 187 14.39 -7.03 -7.99
N LYS A 188 15.35 -7.57 -7.21
CA LYS A 188 16.73 -7.75 -7.68
C LYS A 188 16.84 -8.71 -8.86
N GLU A 189 16.12 -9.83 -8.81
CA GLU A 189 16.14 -10.86 -9.86
C GLU A 189 15.40 -10.40 -11.12
N VAL A 190 14.35 -9.60 -11.00
CA VAL A 190 13.67 -8.97 -12.13
C VAL A 190 14.63 -8.09 -12.93
N ASP A 191 15.52 -7.38 -12.26
CA ASP A 191 16.60 -6.58 -12.85
C ASP A 191 16.11 -5.61 -13.95
N ARG A 192 15.12 -4.76 -13.60
CA ARG A 192 14.62 -3.69 -14.48
C ARG A 192 14.71 -2.34 -13.77
N PRO A 193 15.13 -1.26 -14.47
CA PRO A 193 15.25 0.07 -13.86
C PRO A 193 13.90 0.63 -13.41
N ASN A 194 12.82 0.28 -14.08
CA ASN A 194 11.45 0.72 -13.79
C ASN A 194 10.71 -0.18 -12.76
N VAL A 195 11.40 -1.09 -12.09
CA VAL A 195 10.86 -1.89 -10.99
C VAL A 195 11.51 -1.50 -9.68
N GLY A 196 10.68 -1.27 -8.68
CA GLY A 196 11.10 -0.92 -7.32
C GLY A 196 10.06 -1.37 -6.29
N LEU A 197 10.23 -0.94 -5.06
CA LEU A 197 9.43 -1.35 -3.93
C LEU A 197 8.37 -0.29 -3.58
N CYS A 198 7.17 -0.76 -3.31
CA CYS A 198 6.23 -0.12 -2.42
C CYS A 198 6.46 -0.73 -1.03
N LEU A 199 7.08 0.03 -0.13
CA LEU A 199 7.20 -0.39 1.27
C LEU A 199 6.00 0.15 2.05
N ASP A 200 5.52 -0.61 3.04
CA ASP A 200 4.41 -0.22 3.90
C ASP A 200 4.77 -0.51 5.37
N THR A 201 4.49 0.45 6.24
CA THR A 201 4.74 0.30 7.69
C THR A 201 3.90 -0.79 8.31
N PHE A 202 2.65 -0.96 7.86
CA PHE A 202 1.78 -2.04 8.32
C PHE A 202 2.28 -3.40 7.81
N GLN A 203 2.58 -3.52 6.52
CA GLN A 203 3.03 -4.80 5.96
C GLN A 203 4.34 -5.27 6.60
N THR A 204 5.27 -4.34 6.84
CA THR A 204 6.55 -4.65 7.47
C THR A 204 6.37 -5.05 8.94
N ALA A 205 5.77 -4.19 9.76
CA ALA A 205 5.61 -4.45 11.19
C ALA A 205 4.56 -5.54 11.48
N GLY A 206 3.48 -5.57 10.71
CA GLY A 206 2.40 -6.56 10.83
C GLY A 206 2.83 -7.97 10.41
N GLY A 207 3.81 -8.09 9.52
CA GLY A 207 4.39 -9.37 9.13
C GLY A 207 5.44 -9.89 10.11
N GLU A 208 6.38 -9.01 10.48
CA GLU A 208 7.59 -9.42 11.21
C GLU A 208 7.49 -9.30 12.74
N TRP A 209 6.66 -8.41 13.26
CA TRP A 209 6.60 -8.10 14.69
C TRP A 209 5.23 -8.41 15.31
N ALA A 210 4.13 -8.10 14.62
CA ALA A 210 2.79 -8.26 15.14
C ALA A 210 2.09 -9.53 14.62
N ASP A 211 1.05 -9.95 15.36
CA ASP A 211 0.19 -11.08 14.97
C ASP A 211 -1.23 -10.89 15.50
N PRO A 212 -2.23 -10.68 14.64
CA PRO A 212 -3.62 -10.50 15.08
C PRO A 212 -4.28 -11.79 15.57
N THR A 213 -3.61 -12.95 15.48
CA THR A 213 -4.12 -14.24 15.96
C THR A 213 -3.68 -14.58 17.38
N THR A 214 -2.85 -13.73 18.01
CA THR A 214 -2.35 -13.92 19.37
C THR A 214 -3.01 -12.97 20.37
N ALA A 215 -3.06 -13.37 21.63
CA ALA A 215 -3.62 -12.54 22.69
C ALA A 215 -2.77 -11.29 23.00
N SER A 216 -1.46 -11.37 22.83
CA SER A 216 -0.55 -10.22 22.96
C SER A 216 -0.68 -9.23 21.81
N GLY A 217 -1.14 -9.67 20.63
CA GLY A 217 -1.08 -8.94 19.38
C GLY A 217 0.30 -8.96 18.73
N LYS A 218 1.27 -9.67 19.32
CA LYS A 218 2.64 -9.82 18.83
C LYS A 218 2.90 -11.26 18.43
N ARG A 219 3.93 -11.48 17.63
CA ARG A 219 4.42 -12.82 17.37
C ARG A 219 4.89 -13.47 18.67
N GLU A 220 4.53 -14.75 18.85
CA GLU A 220 4.82 -15.54 20.05
C GLU A 220 5.70 -16.77 19.72
N ASP A 221 6.27 -16.83 18.50
CA ASP A 221 7.20 -17.87 18.06
C ASP A 221 8.59 -17.78 18.74
N VAL A 222 8.89 -16.65 19.34
CA VAL A 222 10.08 -16.38 20.14
C VAL A 222 9.74 -15.58 21.39
N GLY A 223 10.68 -15.45 22.34
CA GLY A 223 10.50 -14.57 23.50
C GLY A 223 10.43 -13.09 23.11
N ALA A 224 9.79 -12.27 23.96
CA ALA A 224 9.57 -10.86 23.67
C ALA A 224 10.85 -10.08 23.37
N GLU A 225 11.92 -10.30 24.13
CA GLU A 225 13.22 -9.64 23.91
C GLU A 225 13.85 -10.05 22.56
N GLU A 226 13.81 -11.33 22.23
CA GLU A 226 14.29 -11.83 20.93
C GLU A 226 13.46 -11.29 19.77
N LEU A 227 12.14 -11.11 19.93
CA LEU A 227 11.28 -10.52 18.92
C LEU A 227 11.69 -9.07 18.61
N GLU A 228 11.88 -8.25 19.65
CA GLU A 228 12.33 -6.86 19.49
C GLU A 228 13.72 -6.80 18.82
N ASP A 229 14.63 -7.68 19.21
CA ASP A 229 15.96 -7.77 18.60
C ASP A 229 15.93 -8.25 17.14
N ARG A 230 15.09 -9.23 16.82
CA ARG A 230 14.89 -9.68 15.42
C ARG A 230 14.37 -8.55 14.56
N PHE A 231 13.34 -7.85 15.02
CA PHE A 231 12.74 -6.75 14.27
C PHE A 231 13.74 -5.61 14.08
N ARG A 232 14.48 -5.24 15.12
CA ARG A 232 15.53 -4.22 15.03
C ARG A 232 16.60 -4.59 13.99
N ARG A 233 17.11 -5.84 14.02
CA ARG A 233 18.08 -6.35 13.03
C ARG A 233 17.52 -6.32 11.62
N SER A 234 16.25 -6.69 11.44
CA SER A 234 15.55 -6.59 10.16
C SER A 234 15.55 -5.18 9.60
N LEU A 235 15.20 -4.20 10.42
CA LEU A 235 15.19 -2.79 10.02
C LEU A 235 16.59 -2.22 9.74
N GLU A 236 17.61 -2.67 10.48
CA GLU A 236 19.01 -2.31 10.21
C GLU A 236 19.50 -2.90 8.88
N GLU A 237 19.10 -4.13 8.55
CA GLU A 237 19.37 -4.78 7.28
C GLU A 237 18.66 -4.03 6.13
N LEU A 238 17.36 -3.71 6.25
CA LEU A 238 16.63 -2.92 5.28
C LEU A 238 17.36 -1.60 4.98
N ALA A 239 17.73 -0.87 6.04
CA ALA A 239 18.40 0.42 5.92
C ALA A 239 19.76 0.36 5.23
N SER A 240 20.46 -0.76 5.30
CA SER A 240 21.81 -0.95 4.73
C SER A 240 21.81 -1.65 3.36
N THR A 241 20.73 -2.34 3.00
CA THR A 241 20.71 -3.24 1.83
C THR A 241 19.95 -2.65 0.64
N ILE A 242 18.83 -1.93 0.88
CA ILE A 242 17.99 -1.44 -0.20
C ILE A 242 18.51 -0.10 -0.72
N PRO A 243 18.89 -0.01 -2.02
CA PRO A 243 19.23 1.26 -2.64
C PRO A 243 18.02 2.19 -2.66
N LYS A 244 18.20 3.46 -2.30
CA LYS A 244 17.11 4.45 -2.20
C LYS A 244 16.32 4.62 -3.51
N GLU A 245 16.98 4.46 -4.66
CA GLU A 245 16.38 4.54 -5.99
C GLU A 245 15.47 3.36 -6.33
N LYS A 246 15.54 2.29 -5.56
CA LYS A 246 14.65 1.13 -5.66
C LYS A 246 13.46 1.19 -4.70
N ILE A 247 13.35 2.24 -3.90
CA ILE A 247 12.15 2.52 -3.10
C ILE A 247 11.36 3.60 -3.85
N PHE A 248 10.14 3.28 -4.28
CA PHE A 248 9.30 4.22 -5.04
C PHE A 248 8.37 5.01 -4.13
N LEU A 249 7.89 4.38 -3.06
CA LEU A 249 7.10 5.03 -2.02
C LEU A 249 7.20 4.27 -0.69
N LEU A 250 6.81 4.97 0.39
CA LEU A 250 6.52 4.37 1.69
C LEU A 250 5.07 4.66 2.06
N GLN A 251 4.25 3.62 2.16
CA GLN A 251 2.90 3.72 2.71
C GLN A 251 2.95 3.76 4.24
N ILE A 252 2.10 4.59 4.81
CA ILE A 252 2.04 4.88 6.24
C ILE A 252 0.67 4.52 6.80
N SER A 253 0.65 3.59 7.70
CA SER A 253 -0.47 3.31 8.61
C SER A 253 0.04 2.62 9.86
N ASP A 254 -0.80 2.56 10.87
CA ASP A 254 -0.63 1.78 12.09
C ASP A 254 -1.62 0.60 12.07
N ALA A 255 -1.72 -0.15 13.15
CA ALA A 255 -2.80 -1.12 13.35
C ALA A 255 -3.33 -1.10 14.77
N TYR A 256 -4.64 -1.24 14.91
CA TYR A 256 -5.24 -1.55 16.20
C TYR A 256 -4.92 -2.99 16.60
N LYS A 257 -4.64 -3.19 17.89
CA LYS A 257 -4.72 -4.53 18.44
C LYS A 257 -6.19 -4.97 18.45
N VAL A 258 -6.48 -6.11 17.83
CA VAL A 258 -7.85 -6.61 17.75
C VAL A 258 -8.39 -6.96 19.15
N PRO A 259 -9.70 -6.72 19.42
CA PRO A 259 -10.29 -6.99 20.73
C PRO A 259 -10.21 -8.45 21.16
N SER A 260 -10.30 -9.36 20.20
CA SER A 260 -10.12 -10.79 20.37
C SER A 260 -9.26 -11.33 19.23
N PRO A 261 -8.34 -12.26 19.50
CA PRO A 261 -7.51 -12.86 18.46
C PRO A 261 -8.37 -13.43 17.31
N PHE A 262 -7.94 -13.18 16.07
CA PHE A 262 -8.57 -13.79 14.91
C PHE A 262 -8.30 -15.29 14.86
N SER A 263 -9.20 -16.04 14.22
CA SER A 263 -8.92 -17.42 13.82
C SER A 263 -7.69 -17.44 12.90
N THR A 264 -6.85 -18.45 13.05
CA THR A 264 -5.70 -18.69 12.16
C THR A 264 -6.11 -19.11 10.75
N GLU A 265 -7.34 -19.59 10.60
CA GLU A 265 -7.89 -19.98 9.31
C GLU A 265 -8.32 -18.78 8.48
N ALA A 266 -8.32 -18.95 7.15
CA ALA A 266 -8.95 -18.00 6.24
C ALA A 266 -10.47 -17.94 6.51
N ASP A 267 -11.08 -16.79 6.24
CA ASP A 267 -12.53 -16.63 6.34
C ASP A 267 -13.27 -17.26 5.14
N GLU A 268 -14.60 -17.12 5.11
CA GLU A 268 -15.45 -17.65 4.04
C GLU A 268 -15.12 -17.09 2.64
N SER A 269 -14.49 -15.92 2.57
CA SER A 269 -14.00 -15.32 1.33
C SER A 269 -12.60 -15.79 0.91
N GLY A 270 -11.93 -16.59 1.75
CA GLY A 270 -10.56 -17.03 1.57
C GLY A 270 -9.51 -16.05 2.11
N LEU A 271 -9.93 -14.94 2.74
CA LEU A 271 -9.01 -13.92 3.24
C LEU A 271 -8.35 -14.35 4.55
N ARG A 272 -7.02 -14.35 4.55
CA ARG A 272 -6.20 -14.74 5.71
C ARG A 272 -6.26 -13.71 6.85
N PRO A 273 -5.91 -14.08 8.10
CA PRO A 273 -6.05 -13.20 9.28
C PRO A 273 -5.41 -11.81 9.12
N ARG A 274 -4.19 -11.73 8.57
CA ARG A 274 -3.51 -10.44 8.34
C ARG A 274 -4.18 -9.61 7.24
N GLY A 275 -4.77 -10.26 6.23
CA GLY A 275 -5.58 -9.57 5.22
C GLY A 275 -6.84 -8.96 5.83
N ARG A 276 -7.59 -9.70 6.67
CA ARG A 276 -8.74 -9.16 7.41
C ARG A 276 -8.33 -7.98 8.31
N TRP A 277 -7.21 -8.13 9.00
CA TRP A 277 -6.66 -7.07 9.84
C TRP A 277 -6.31 -5.81 9.04
N SER A 278 -5.73 -5.98 7.86
CA SER A 278 -5.42 -4.90 6.93
C SER A 278 -6.66 -4.13 6.48
N HIS A 279 -7.80 -4.80 6.28
CA HIS A 279 -8.97 -4.19 5.67
C HIS A 279 -9.75 -3.25 6.60
N ASP A 280 -9.70 -3.44 7.94
CA ASP A 280 -10.58 -2.70 8.85
C ASP A 280 -9.88 -2.12 10.08
N PHE A 281 -8.60 -2.44 10.32
CA PHE A 281 -7.94 -2.13 11.59
C PHE A 281 -6.68 -1.28 11.42
N ARG A 282 -6.57 -0.51 10.34
CA ARG A 282 -5.40 0.33 10.06
C ARG A 282 -5.70 1.81 10.28
N PRO A 283 -5.48 2.35 11.51
CA PRO A 283 -5.61 3.78 11.78
C PRO A 283 -4.39 4.57 11.29
N LEU A 284 -4.50 5.90 11.40
CA LEU A 284 -3.33 6.78 11.38
C LEU A 284 -2.38 6.43 12.54
N PRO A 285 -1.06 6.56 12.36
CA PRO A 285 -0.13 6.51 13.48
C PRO A 285 -0.55 7.44 14.62
N TYR A 286 -0.28 7.02 15.84
CA TYR A 286 -0.66 7.74 17.08
C TYR A 286 -2.17 7.85 17.35
N ASN A 287 -3.01 7.17 16.61
CA ASN A 287 -4.47 7.15 16.80
C ASN A 287 -4.97 5.84 17.44
N GLY A 288 -4.24 5.35 18.43
CA GLY A 288 -4.61 4.14 19.18
C GLY A 288 -4.07 2.82 18.58
N GLY A 289 -3.30 2.87 17.52
CA GLY A 289 -2.53 1.74 17.02
C GLY A 289 -1.32 1.42 17.91
N TYR A 290 -0.63 0.31 17.62
CA TYR A 290 0.47 -0.19 18.46
C TYR A 290 1.70 -0.66 17.68
N LEU A 291 1.70 -0.54 16.34
CA LEU A 291 2.85 -0.93 15.54
C LEU A 291 4.03 0.04 15.70
N PRO A 292 5.27 -0.42 15.61
CA PRO A 292 6.47 0.41 15.64
C PRO A 292 6.68 1.18 14.32
N VAL A 293 5.68 1.99 13.92
CA VAL A 293 5.63 2.71 12.63
C VAL A 293 6.83 3.63 12.43
N ALA A 294 7.22 4.35 13.49
CA ALA A 294 8.34 5.28 13.42
C ALA A 294 9.69 4.56 13.19
N ASP A 295 9.84 3.34 13.68
CA ASP A 295 11.06 2.54 13.48
C ASP A 295 11.18 2.08 12.04
N VAL A 296 10.08 1.63 11.41
CA VAL A 296 10.03 1.28 9.99
C VAL A 296 10.35 2.52 9.13
N ALA A 297 9.63 3.62 9.36
CA ALA A 297 9.85 4.87 8.61
C ALA A 297 11.30 5.37 8.75
N ARG A 298 11.86 5.29 9.95
CA ARG A 298 13.27 5.66 10.22
C ARG A 298 14.25 4.78 9.45
N ALA A 299 13.99 3.47 9.36
CA ALA A 299 14.84 2.55 8.60
C ALA A 299 14.83 2.90 7.10
N VAL A 300 13.65 3.16 6.54
CA VAL A 300 13.50 3.59 5.15
C VAL A 300 14.21 4.93 4.90
N LEU A 301 14.07 5.90 5.78
CA LEU A 301 14.77 7.19 5.68
C LEU A 301 16.31 7.06 5.78
N LYS A 302 16.81 6.07 6.53
CA LYS A 302 18.25 5.79 6.66
C LYS A 302 18.87 5.24 5.37
N THR A 303 18.10 4.66 4.44
CA THR A 303 18.58 4.31 3.10
C THR A 303 18.97 5.55 2.28
N GLY A 304 18.51 6.73 2.68
CA GLY A 304 18.60 7.98 1.93
C GLY A 304 17.35 8.29 1.10
N PHE A 305 16.30 7.46 1.18
CA PHE A 305 15.02 7.71 0.51
C PHE A 305 14.39 9.03 0.97
N ARG A 306 13.87 9.81 0.01
CA ARG A 306 13.17 11.10 0.22
C ARG A 306 11.99 11.25 -0.75
N GLY A 307 11.47 10.12 -1.26
CA GLY A 307 10.29 10.10 -2.12
C GLY A 307 8.99 10.11 -1.33
N TRP A 308 7.92 9.68 -1.95
CA TRP A 308 6.57 9.76 -1.45
C TRP A 308 6.35 9.02 -0.12
N PHE A 309 5.79 9.73 0.85
CA PHE A 309 5.11 9.14 2.01
C PHE A 309 3.61 9.21 1.74
N SER A 310 2.97 8.05 1.67
CA SER A 310 1.56 7.93 1.31
C SER A 310 0.74 7.33 2.44
N TYR A 311 -0.34 7.97 2.80
CA TYR A 311 -1.21 7.51 3.89
C TYR A 311 -2.23 6.52 3.34
N GLU A 312 -1.99 5.23 3.60
CA GLU A 312 -2.89 4.14 3.26
C GLU A 312 -3.46 3.53 4.53
N VAL A 313 -4.62 4.02 4.94
CA VAL A 313 -5.30 3.64 6.17
C VAL A 313 -6.66 3.00 5.88
N PHE A 314 -7.06 2.05 6.74
CA PHE A 314 -8.36 1.39 6.67
C PHE A 314 -8.94 1.35 8.09
N ASP A 315 -9.39 2.53 8.55
CA ASP A 315 -9.76 2.77 9.93
C ASP A 315 -11.25 2.46 10.20
N GLY A 316 -11.53 1.18 10.38
CA GLY A 316 -12.83 0.71 10.89
C GLY A 316 -13.00 0.86 12.41
N GLY A 317 -12.04 1.49 13.09
CA GLY A 317 -12.02 1.58 14.55
C GLY A 317 -11.40 0.35 15.22
N PRO A 318 -11.19 0.39 16.54
CA PRO A 318 -10.56 -0.70 17.28
C PRO A 318 -11.38 -1.99 17.30
N ASP A 319 -12.66 -1.94 16.95
CA ASP A 319 -13.56 -3.08 16.83
C ASP A 319 -13.95 -3.40 15.37
N GLY A 320 -13.42 -2.65 14.39
CA GLY A 320 -13.75 -2.80 12.98
C GLY A 320 -15.18 -2.36 12.61
N GLN A 321 -15.87 -1.62 13.47
CA GLN A 321 -17.30 -1.30 13.32
C GLN A 321 -17.59 0.20 13.09
N ARG A 322 -16.56 1.01 12.85
CA ARG A 322 -16.75 2.46 12.62
C ARG A 322 -17.60 2.71 11.38
N LYS A 323 -18.63 3.52 11.52
CA LYS A 323 -19.59 3.83 10.44
C LYS A 323 -19.52 5.26 9.94
N ASP A 324 -19.01 6.18 10.75
CA ASP A 324 -18.92 7.60 10.44
C ASP A 324 -17.53 8.15 10.72
N VAL A 325 -17.06 9.01 9.82
CA VAL A 325 -15.78 9.73 9.94
C VAL A 325 -15.99 11.15 9.41
N ASP A 326 -15.57 12.15 10.17
CA ASP A 326 -15.37 13.49 9.61
C ASP A 326 -14.11 13.45 8.74
N ILE A 327 -14.32 13.30 7.43
CA ILE A 327 -13.22 13.13 6.46
C ILE A 327 -12.30 14.35 6.40
N LYS A 328 -12.79 15.57 6.68
CA LYS A 328 -11.97 16.78 6.69
C LYS A 328 -11.05 16.78 7.92
N ALA A 329 -11.62 16.55 9.09
CA ALA A 329 -10.84 16.45 10.33
C ALA A 329 -9.82 15.29 10.25
N TYR A 330 -10.19 14.16 9.66
CA TYR A 330 -9.31 13.00 9.53
C TYR A 330 -8.14 13.26 8.58
N ALA A 331 -8.39 13.89 7.41
CA ALA A 331 -7.32 14.28 6.49
C ALA A 331 -6.36 15.31 7.11
N GLN A 332 -6.89 16.29 7.85
CA GLN A 332 -6.09 17.25 8.62
C GLN A 332 -5.22 16.56 9.69
N ALA A 333 -5.78 15.58 10.41
CA ALA A 333 -5.04 14.79 11.38
C ALA A 333 -3.88 14.04 10.72
N ALA A 334 -4.07 13.48 9.52
CA ALA A 334 -3.00 12.81 8.78
C ALA A 334 -1.85 13.75 8.44
N SER A 335 -2.13 14.99 8.04
CA SER A 335 -1.10 16.01 7.80
C SER A 335 -0.30 16.36 9.08
N ILE A 336 -0.98 16.46 10.23
CA ILE A 336 -0.33 16.68 11.53
C ILE A 336 0.53 15.47 11.92
N VAL A 337 0.00 14.27 11.75
CA VAL A 337 0.70 13.01 12.01
C VAL A 337 1.99 12.91 11.19
N HIS A 338 1.99 13.39 9.94
CA HIS A 338 3.19 13.40 9.12
C HIS A 338 4.35 14.17 9.80
N GLY A 339 4.10 15.40 10.25
CA GLY A 339 5.12 16.20 10.96
C GLY A 339 5.60 15.52 12.25
N LYS A 340 4.67 14.91 13.01
CA LYS A 340 4.98 14.17 14.22
C LYS A 340 5.86 12.95 13.93
N LEU A 341 5.51 12.15 12.92
CA LEU A 341 6.27 10.97 12.50
C LEU A 341 7.70 11.33 12.08
N LEU A 342 7.87 12.37 11.25
CA LEU A 342 9.20 12.81 10.83
C LEU A 342 10.04 13.29 12.01
N THR A 343 9.45 14.01 12.96
CA THR A 343 10.13 14.45 14.19
C THR A 343 10.60 13.26 15.01
N GLU A 344 9.78 12.25 15.19
CA GLU A 344 10.15 11.03 15.90
C GLU A 344 11.24 10.24 15.18
N CYS A 345 11.21 10.19 13.84
CA CYS A 345 12.27 9.57 13.05
C CYS A 345 13.65 10.21 13.30
N VAL A 346 13.70 11.52 13.51
CA VAL A 346 14.95 12.24 13.80
C VAL A 346 15.39 12.06 15.25
N THR A 347 14.48 12.26 16.19
CA THR A 347 14.80 12.33 17.63
C THR A 347 14.98 10.94 18.27
N GLY A 348 14.39 9.91 17.68
CA GLY A 348 14.33 8.57 18.27
C GLY A 348 13.42 8.49 19.52
N LYS A 349 12.63 9.51 19.77
CA LYS A 349 11.73 9.59 20.94
C LYS A 349 10.31 9.88 20.47
N PRO A 350 9.30 9.26 21.07
CA PRO A 350 7.91 9.61 20.80
C PRO A 350 7.71 11.12 20.97
N SER A 351 7.02 11.73 20.02
CA SER A 351 6.62 13.14 20.16
C SER A 351 5.51 13.22 21.22
N ALA A 352 5.62 14.13 22.14
CA ALA A 352 4.60 14.37 23.17
C ALA A 352 3.25 14.76 22.58
#